data_75df18a43098d12d9053d45a5e8e6b0e
#
_entry.id   75df18a43098d12d9053d45a5e8e6b0e
#
_cell.length_a   1.000
_cell.length_b   1.000
_cell.length_c   1.000
_cell.angle_alpha   90.00
_cell.angle_beta   90.00
_cell.angle_gamma   90.00
#
_symmetry.space_group_name_H-M   'P 1'
#
loop_
_entity.id
_entity.type
_entity.pdbx_description
1 polymer ?
#
loop_
_entity_poly.entity_id
_entity_poly.type
_entity_poly.pdbx_seq_one_letter_code
_entity_poly.pdbx_strand_id
1 'polypeptide(L)'
;MSSQDVFLHAAGDPAAAHARSRRSVLAGAAHAAGGIVAAAGLASLPGTQRAAAAGDDIWAAEYWASKQRAGSEIRLALFRKRLGAPARDEPARPVLFLVHGSSISARPSFDLSVPGHGEYSLMNVFARYGFDVWTMDHENYGRSARSETNSDIASGVEDLHAAVAIVARETAQSRLHFLGESSGALRAGAFAMAAPERVGRLVLSAFTWTGRGSPTLAKRAEALAFFRAHSRRPRDRDMIRSIFTRDKPGTSDPAVPEALADAELVYGDTIPTGTYLDMTANLPLVDPHKVSSPVLLIRGEHDGIASLDDLLEFYKELPNPDRQFSILSGAAHALALSLDREQFWHVVHAFLTMPSRAGT
;
A
#
# COMPACT_ATOMS: atom_id res chain seq x y z
N MET A 1 36.07 -7.30 41.86
CA MET A 1 36.06 -6.08 42.68
C MET A 1 34.95 -5.24 42.10
N SER A 2 33.68 -5.36 42.56
CA SER A 2 33.13 -4.68 43.73
C SER A 2 33.19 -3.17 43.56
N SER A 3 32.17 -2.37 43.57
CA SER A 3 30.89 -2.33 44.27
C SER A 3 30.11 -1.16 43.69
N GLN A 4 28.83 -1.28 43.47
CA GLN A 4 27.70 -0.94 44.38
C GLN A 4 27.54 0.54 44.69
N ASP A 5 26.38 1.00 44.36
CA ASP A 5 25.26 1.52 45.17
C ASP A 5 25.38 3.02 45.50
N VAL A 6 24.36 3.83 45.60
CA VAL A 6 23.19 3.74 46.48
C VAL A 6 22.29 4.98 46.32
N PHE A 7 20.96 4.81 46.23
CA PHE A 7 19.87 5.48 46.99
C PHE A 7 19.57 6.99 46.76
N LEU A 8 18.41 7.48 46.93
CA LEU A 8 17.01 7.13 47.27
C LEU A 8 16.24 8.44 47.55
N HIS A 9 14.97 8.43 47.28
CA HIS A 9 13.85 9.12 47.97
C HIS A 9 13.68 10.62 47.79
N ALA A 10 12.50 11.18 47.78
CA ALA A 10 11.12 10.86 48.20
C ALA A 10 10.15 11.80 47.50
N ALA A 11 9.03 11.38 47.08
CA ALA A 11 7.71 11.34 47.72
C ALA A 11 7.09 12.69 48.12
N GLY A 12 5.90 12.94 47.64
CA GLY A 12 5.01 13.97 48.11
C GLY A 12 3.78 14.14 47.23
N ASP A 13 2.78 13.34 47.43
CA ASP A 13 1.36 13.56 47.24
C ASP A 13 0.79 14.10 48.60
N PRO A 14 -0.40 14.64 48.76
CA PRO A 14 -1.63 14.56 47.98
C PRO A 14 -2.61 15.76 48.05
N ALA A 15 -3.79 15.53 47.53
CA ALA A 15 -5.11 15.96 47.97
C ALA A 15 -5.70 17.22 47.28
N ALA A 16 -6.71 17.03 46.55
CA ALA A 16 -8.14 16.77 46.79
C ALA A 16 -9.03 17.97 46.60
N ALA A 17 -10.06 17.70 45.84
CA ALA A 17 -11.47 18.11 45.95
C ALA A 17 -11.89 19.52 45.53
N HIS A 18 -12.78 19.62 44.54
CA HIS A 18 -14.19 19.81 44.79
C HIS A 18 -15.02 19.81 43.47
N ALA A 19 -15.95 18.87 43.44
CA ALA A 19 -17.12 18.90 42.58
C ALA A 19 -18.08 20.03 43.01
N ARG A 20 -18.78 20.67 42.05
CA ARG A 20 -20.16 21.11 42.22
C ARG A 20 -20.91 21.24 40.88
N SER A 21 -21.90 20.43 40.78
CA SER A 21 -23.11 20.50 39.98
C SER A 21 -23.82 21.84 40.05
N ARG A 22 -24.41 22.31 38.94
CA ARG A 22 -25.73 22.99 38.97
C ARG A 22 -26.46 22.77 37.65
N ARG A 23 -27.58 22.04 37.75
CA ARG A 23 -28.74 22.09 36.85
C ARG A 23 -29.51 23.41 37.09
N SER A 24 -30.16 23.91 36.04
CA SER A 24 -31.47 24.55 36.04
C SER A 24 -31.89 24.75 34.58
N VAL A 25 -32.85 24.14 34.16
CA VAL A 25 -34.28 24.22 33.94
C VAL A 25 -34.79 25.66 33.96
N LEU A 26 -35.35 26.11 32.82
CA LEU A 26 -36.56 26.88 32.73
C LEU A 26 -37.24 26.78 31.35
N ALA A 27 -38.51 26.49 31.43
CA ALA A 27 -39.49 26.31 30.37
C ALA A 27 -40.19 27.65 30.04
N GLY A 28 -40.78 27.69 28.82
CA GLY A 28 -42.06 28.35 28.63
C GLY A 28 -42.06 29.68 27.85
N ALA A 29 -42.65 29.67 26.66
CA ALA A 29 -43.89 30.36 26.38
C ALA A 29 -44.24 30.32 24.88
N ALA A 30 -45.39 29.78 24.59
CA ALA A 30 -46.07 29.83 23.30
C ALA A 30 -46.71 31.21 23.08
N HIS A 31 -46.64 31.74 21.86
CA HIS A 31 -47.64 32.69 21.35
C HIS A 31 -47.98 32.33 19.90
N ALA A 32 -49.24 32.03 19.71
CA ALA A 32 -49.89 31.90 18.42
C ALA A 32 -50.29 33.27 17.86
N ALA A 33 -50.09 33.49 16.60
CA ALA A 33 -50.85 34.45 15.81
C ALA A 33 -50.87 34.02 14.34
N GLY A 34 -52.03 33.96 13.80
CA GLY A 34 -52.50 33.33 12.59
C GLY A 34 -52.22 34.03 11.28
N GLY A 35 -52.35 33.24 10.26
CA GLY A 35 -53.04 33.49 9.02
C GLY A 35 -52.34 34.32 7.96
N ILE A 36 -51.97 33.64 6.85
CA ILE A 36 -52.47 33.97 5.50
C ILE A 36 -51.99 32.86 4.57
N VAL A 37 -52.92 32.16 3.95
CA VAL A 37 -52.67 31.15 2.91
C VAL A 37 -52.39 31.89 1.60
N ALA A 38 -51.18 31.74 1.07
CA ALA A 38 -50.89 32.02 -0.33
C ALA A 38 -50.46 30.70 -0.98
N ALA A 39 -51.35 30.13 -1.78
CA ALA A 39 -51.05 28.97 -2.61
C ALA A 39 -50.10 29.40 -3.75
N ALA A 40 -48.79 29.14 -3.59
CA ALA A 40 -47.84 29.16 -4.68
C ALA A 40 -47.58 27.73 -5.12
N GLY A 41 -47.90 27.45 -6.35
CA GLY A 41 -47.70 26.13 -6.98
C GLY A 41 -46.24 25.71 -6.92
N LEU A 42 -45.94 24.67 -6.19
CA LEU A 42 -44.67 23.94 -6.24
C LEU A 42 -44.60 23.19 -7.55
N ALA A 43 -43.90 23.77 -8.53
CA ALA A 43 -43.41 23.01 -9.66
C ALA A 43 -42.51 21.88 -9.12
N SER A 44 -42.95 20.66 -9.28
CA SER A 44 -42.19 19.44 -8.95
C SER A 44 -40.89 19.46 -9.77
N LEU A 45 -39.77 19.74 -9.13
CA LEU A 45 -38.45 19.45 -9.69
C LEU A 45 -38.39 17.93 -9.92
N PRO A 46 -37.88 17.47 -11.10
CA PRO A 46 -37.71 16.05 -11.31
C PRO A 46 -36.78 15.52 -10.22
N GLY A 47 -37.32 14.57 -9.46
CA GLY A 47 -36.57 13.89 -8.40
C GLY A 47 -35.28 13.35 -8.99
N THR A 48 -34.16 13.78 -8.43
CA THR A 48 -32.91 13.06 -8.58
C THR A 48 -33.18 11.63 -8.08
N GLN A 49 -33.40 10.72 -8.99
CA GLN A 49 -33.32 9.30 -8.69
C GLN A 49 -31.92 9.08 -8.14
N ARG A 50 -31.85 8.94 -6.82
CA ARG A 50 -30.67 8.39 -6.16
C ARG A 50 -30.48 7.01 -6.83
N ALA A 51 -29.42 6.87 -7.65
CA ALA A 51 -29.03 5.58 -8.18
C ALA A 51 -29.03 4.63 -6.99
N ALA A 52 -29.82 3.57 -7.08
CA ALA A 52 -29.79 2.49 -6.10
C ALA A 52 -28.33 2.10 -5.97
N ALA A 53 -27.81 2.07 -4.74
CA ALA A 53 -26.45 1.63 -4.46
C ALA A 53 -26.30 0.26 -5.12
N ALA A 54 -25.48 0.19 -6.17
CA ALA A 54 -25.02 -1.07 -6.71
C ALA A 54 -24.44 -1.83 -5.50
N GLY A 55 -24.95 -3.02 -5.22
CA GLY A 55 -24.61 -3.75 -4.01
C GLY A 55 -23.10 -3.80 -3.81
N ASP A 56 -22.67 -3.72 -2.57
CA ASP A 56 -21.28 -3.77 -2.08
C ASP A 56 -20.61 -5.14 -2.37
N ASP A 57 -21.06 -5.82 -3.42
CA ASP A 57 -20.67 -7.18 -3.75
C ASP A 57 -19.33 -7.18 -4.51
N ILE A 58 -18.25 -7.36 -3.72
CA ILE A 58 -16.91 -7.48 -4.29
C ILE A 58 -16.74 -8.88 -4.86
N TRP A 59 -16.70 -8.93 -6.18
CA TRP A 59 -16.35 -10.14 -6.92
C TRP A 59 -14.84 -10.37 -6.88
N ALA A 60 -14.41 -11.62 -6.72
CA ALA A 60 -13.00 -12.02 -6.70
C ALA A 60 -12.75 -13.21 -7.63
N ALA A 61 -11.57 -13.23 -8.23
CA ALA A 61 -11.08 -14.36 -9.05
C ALA A 61 -9.57 -14.52 -8.95
N GLU A 62 -9.10 -15.71 -9.29
CA GLU A 62 -7.70 -16.06 -9.33
C GLU A 62 -7.31 -16.46 -10.76
N TYR A 63 -6.10 -16.08 -11.15
CA TYR A 63 -5.53 -16.38 -12.46
C TYR A 63 -4.09 -16.86 -12.30
N TRP A 64 -3.54 -17.36 -13.40
CA TRP A 64 -2.16 -17.79 -13.45
C TRP A 64 -1.47 -17.18 -14.67
N ALA A 65 -0.32 -16.58 -14.44
CA ALA A 65 0.65 -16.27 -15.48
C ALA A 65 1.79 -17.28 -15.43
N SER A 66 2.60 -17.32 -16.46
CA SER A 66 3.84 -18.10 -16.44
C SER A 66 4.95 -17.36 -17.18
N LYS A 67 6.18 -17.59 -16.77
CA LYS A 67 7.41 -17.19 -17.44
C LYS A 67 8.33 -18.39 -17.60
N GLN A 68 9.28 -18.30 -18.51
CA GLN A 68 10.32 -19.31 -18.68
C GLN A 68 11.60 -18.88 -17.97
N ARG A 69 12.21 -19.77 -17.20
CA ARG A 69 13.51 -19.54 -16.57
C ARG A 69 14.36 -20.83 -16.61
N ALA A 70 15.53 -20.75 -17.23
CA ALA A 70 16.46 -21.88 -17.35
C ALA A 70 15.79 -23.18 -17.86
N GLY A 71 14.86 -23.05 -18.82
CA GLY A 71 14.13 -24.19 -19.40
C GLY A 71 12.96 -24.72 -18.58
N SER A 72 12.66 -24.11 -17.41
CA SER A 72 11.52 -24.47 -16.58
C SER A 72 10.44 -23.41 -16.61
N GLU A 73 9.17 -23.84 -16.56
CA GLU A 73 8.02 -22.95 -16.41
C GLU A 73 7.87 -22.52 -14.95
N ILE A 74 7.83 -21.22 -14.73
CA ILE A 74 7.56 -20.62 -13.43
C ILE A 74 6.14 -20.06 -13.45
N ARG A 75 5.23 -20.71 -12.70
CA ARG A 75 3.83 -20.27 -12.57
C ARG A 75 3.68 -19.21 -11.50
N LEU A 76 2.95 -18.14 -11.80
CA LEU A 76 2.73 -16.98 -10.95
C LEU A 76 1.23 -16.86 -10.63
N ALA A 77 0.88 -16.78 -9.36
CA ALA A 77 -0.50 -16.65 -8.90
C ALA A 77 -0.93 -15.17 -8.95
N LEU A 78 -2.04 -14.90 -9.62
CA LEU A 78 -2.65 -13.56 -9.71
C LEU A 78 -4.01 -13.57 -9.00
N PHE A 79 -4.34 -12.44 -8.40
CA PHE A 79 -5.61 -12.22 -7.71
C PHE A 79 -6.26 -10.94 -8.23
N ARG A 80 -7.58 -10.99 -8.44
CA ARG A 80 -8.40 -9.90 -8.97
C ARG A 80 -9.59 -9.65 -8.08
N LYS A 81 -9.89 -8.38 -7.80
CA LYS A 81 -11.12 -7.94 -7.13
C LYS A 81 -11.69 -6.70 -7.80
N ARG A 82 -13.04 -6.64 -7.86
CA ARG A 82 -13.78 -5.50 -8.39
C ARG A 82 -15.22 -5.53 -7.88
N LEU A 83 -15.96 -4.42 -8.00
CA LEU A 83 -17.42 -4.44 -7.77
C LEU A 83 -18.11 -5.22 -8.89
N GLY A 84 -18.86 -6.26 -8.51
CA GLY A 84 -19.58 -7.14 -9.42
C GLY A 84 -18.69 -7.95 -10.36
N ALA A 85 -19.19 -9.07 -10.87
CA ALA A 85 -18.51 -9.89 -11.87
C ALA A 85 -18.34 -9.12 -13.19
N PRO A 86 -17.28 -9.39 -13.99
CA PRO A 86 -17.14 -8.84 -15.33
C PRO A 86 -18.34 -9.21 -16.22
N ALA A 87 -18.92 -8.22 -16.91
CA ALA A 87 -19.98 -8.43 -17.88
C ALA A 87 -19.47 -8.13 -19.30
N ARG A 88 -20.07 -8.79 -20.29
CA ARG A 88 -19.57 -8.78 -21.68
C ARG A 88 -19.49 -7.39 -22.31
N ASP A 89 -20.45 -6.52 -22.03
CA ASP A 89 -20.61 -5.21 -22.68
C ASP A 89 -20.52 -4.06 -21.68
N GLU A 90 -19.86 -4.26 -20.52
CA GLU A 90 -19.67 -3.20 -19.55
C GLU A 90 -18.56 -2.22 -19.96
N PRO A 91 -18.67 -0.94 -19.57
CA PRO A 91 -17.57 0.00 -19.76
C PRO A 91 -16.28 -0.48 -19.08
N ALA A 92 -15.16 -0.31 -19.78
CA ALA A 92 -13.85 -0.67 -19.24
C ALA A 92 -13.57 0.14 -17.96
N ARG A 93 -13.14 -0.55 -16.91
CA ARG A 93 -12.73 0.08 -15.64
C ARG A 93 -11.23 0.34 -15.65
N PRO A 94 -10.77 1.41 -14.99
CA PRO A 94 -9.34 1.60 -14.80
C PRO A 94 -8.76 0.43 -13.99
N VAL A 95 -7.64 -0.11 -14.44
CA VAL A 95 -6.96 -1.20 -13.75
C VAL A 95 -5.92 -0.64 -12.81
N LEU A 96 -5.93 -1.11 -11.55
CA LEU A 96 -4.89 -0.88 -10.56
C LEU A 96 -4.17 -2.18 -10.24
N PHE A 97 -2.86 -2.23 -10.52
CA PHE A 97 -2.01 -3.38 -10.21
C PHE A 97 -1.14 -3.08 -8.99
N LEU A 98 -1.28 -3.90 -7.94
CA LEU A 98 -0.57 -3.76 -6.66
C LEU A 98 0.66 -4.68 -6.66
N VAL A 99 1.83 -4.15 -6.28
CA VAL A 99 3.12 -4.86 -6.33
C VAL A 99 3.72 -4.94 -4.93
N HIS A 100 3.77 -6.15 -4.36
CA HIS A 100 4.21 -6.37 -2.99
C HIS A 100 5.71 -6.24 -2.78
N GLY A 101 6.10 -5.98 -1.52
CA GLY A 101 7.48 -5.81 -1.08
C GLY A 101 8.24 -7.13 -0.83
N SER A 102 9.34 -7.01 -0.06
CA SER A 102 10.32 -8.10 0.16
C SER A 102 9.84 -9.19 1.10
N SER A 103 9.01 -8.84 2.09
CA SER A 103 8.85 -9.69 3.28
C SER A 103 7.54 -10.45 3.31
N ILE A 104 6.55 -9.99 2.56
CA ILE A 104 5.16 -10.43 2.60
C ILE A 104 4.66 -10.63 1.17
N SER A 105 3.89 -11.70 0.94
CA SER A 105 3.25 -11.99 -0.35
C SER A 105 2.05 -11.07 -0.63
N ALA A 106 1.49 -11.17 -1.82
CA ALA A 106 0.51 -10.23 -2.34
C ALA A 106 -0.78 -10.14 -1.50
N ARG A 107 -1.44 -11.26 -1.24
CA ARG A 107 -2.72 -11.25 -0.52
C ARG A 107 -2.59 -10.75 0.92
N PRO A 108 -1.66 -11.22 1.73
CA PRO A 108 -1.45 -10.66 3.06
C PRO A 108 -1.11 -9.17 3.04
N SER A 109 -0.36 -8.68 2.03
CA SER A 109 -0.04 -7.26 1.89
C SER A 109 -1.25 -6.39 1.54
N PHE A 110 -2.12 -6.86 0.62
CA PHE A 110 -3.12 -6.01 -0.02
C PHE A 110 -4.57 -6.47 0.17
N ASP A 111 -4.78 -7.65 0.73
CA ASP A 111 -6.11 -8.24 0.96
C ASP A 111 -6.22 -8.82 2.38
N LEU A 112 -5.64 -8.12 3.34
CA LEU A 112 -5.64 -8.54 4.74
C LEU A 112 -7.03 -8.36 5.36
N SER A 113 -7.47 -9.35 6.13
CA SER A 113 -8.62 -9.26 7.03
C SER A 113 -8.13 -9.21 8.48
N VAL A 114 -8.59 -8.21 9.23
CA VAL A 114 -8.34 -8.05 10.66
C VAL A 114 -9.69 -7.97 11.36
N PRO A 115 -10.28 -9.10 11.80
CA PRO A 115 -11.62 -9.15 12.33
C PRO A 115 -11.85 -8.18 13.50
N GLY A 116 -12.89 -7.35 13.42
CA GLY A 116 -13.22 -6.37 14.45
C GLY A 116 -12.45 -5.05 14.39
N HIS A 117 -11.49 -4.89 13.47
CA HIS A 117 -10.62 -3.70 13.38
C HIS A 117 -10.87 -2.84 12.12
N GLY A 118 -11.96 -3.06 11.41
CA GLY A 118 -12.32 -2.32 10.19
C GLY A 118 -11.70 -2.89 8.91
N GLU A 119 -11.71 -2.10 7.84
CA GLU A 119 -11.21 -2.54 6.53
C GLU A 119 -9.68 -2.37 6.45
N TYR A 120 -8.99 -3.44 6.05
CA TYR A 120 -7.55 -3.47 5.77
C TYR A 120 -7.23 -3.99 4.37
N SER A 121 -8.24 -4.47 3.62
CA SER A 121 -8.03 -4.88 2.24
C SER A 121 -7.97 -3.67 1.31
N LEU A 122 -6.77 -3.31 0.89
CA LEU A 122 -6.57 -2.29 -0.13
C LEU A 122 -7.28 -2.67 -1.44
N MET A 123 -7.34 -3.97 -1.77
CA MET A 123 -8.06 -4.47 -2.93
C MET A 123 -9.57 -4.17 -2.83
N ASN A 124 -10.19 -4.38 -1.66
CA ASN A 124 -11.60 -4.06 -1.44
C ASN A 124 -11.88 -2.56 -1.57
N VAL A 125 -11.02 -1.73 -0.95
CA VAL A 125 -11.17 -0.27 -0.96
C VAL A 125 -11.14 0.27 -2.39
N PHE A 126 -10.12 -0.11 -3.17
CA PHE A 126 -10.00 0.38 -4.54
C PHE A 126 -11.02 -0.26 -5.49
N ALA A 127 -11.50 -1.47 -5.22
CA ALA A 127 -12.66 -2.03 -5.93
C ALA A 127 -13.92 -1.18 -5.73
N ARG A 128 -14.19 -0.73 -4.49
CA ARG A 128 -15.29 0.20 -4.18
C ARG A 128 -15.11 1.59 -4.81
N TYR A 129 -13.86 2.03 -5.02
CA TYR A 129 -13.55 3.25 -5.78
C TYR A 129 -13.73 3.09 -7.30
N GLY A 130 -14.14 1.91 -7.77
CA GLY A 130 -14.45 1.66 -9.18
C GLY A 130 -13.30 1.08 -10.01
N PHE A 131 -12.18 0.74 -9.39
CA PHE A 131 -11.07 0.08 -10.07
C PHE A 131 -11.31 -1.42 -10.25
N ASP A 132 -10.69 -1.97 -11.29
CA ASP A 132 -10.42 -3.39 -11.44
C ASP A 132 -9.04 -3.66 -10.84
N VAL A 133 -9.02 -4.23 -9.62
CA VAL A 133 -7.81 -4.31 -8.79
C VAL A 133 -7.15 -5.68 -8.93
N TRP A 134 -5.87 -5.67 -9.27
CA TRP A 134 -5.06 -6.86 -9.47
C TRP A 134 -3.83 -6.83 -8.57
N THR A 135 -3.38 -8.01 -8.19
CA THR A 135 -2.08 -8.23 -7.57
C THR A 135 -1.56 -9.61 -7.94
N MET A 136 -0.28 -9.87 -7.68
CA MET A 136 0.30 -11.20 -7.86
C MET A 136 1.33 -11.52 -6.80
N ASP A 137 1.51 -12.79 -6.52
CA ASP A 137 2.69 -13.30 -5.84
C ASP A 137 3.86 -13.39 -6.83
N HIS A 138 4.96 -12.72 -6.54
CA HIS A 138 6.21 -12.87 -7.29
C HIS A 138 6.74 -14.30 -7.17
N GLU A 139 7.61 -14.69 -8.09
CA GLU A 139 8.36 -15.96 -7.99
C GLU A 139 8.93 -16.13 -6.57
N ASN A 140 8.81 -17.32 -6.00
CA ASN A 140 9.22 -17.66 -4.64
C ASN A 140 8.37 -17.06 -3.48
N TYR A 141 7.27 -16.37 -3.77
CA TYR A 141 6.35 -15.84 -2.76
C TYR A 141 4.98 -16.51 -2.82
N GLY A 142 4.24 -16.49 -1.70
CA GLY A 142 2.85 -16.90 -1.61
C GLY A 142 2.55 -18.22 -2.30
N ARG A 143 1.63 -18.20 -3.26
CA ARG A 143 1.18 -19.34 -4.06
C ARG A 143 1.95 -19.54 -5.38
N SER A 144 2.82 -18.61 -5.74
CA SER A 144 3.66 -18.73 -6.93
C SER A 144 4.70 -19.85 -6.78
N ALA A 145 5.19 -20.35 -7.93
CA ALA A 145 6.17 -21.42 -7.97
C ALA A 145 7.44 -21.06 -7.20
N ARG A 146 8.01 -22.09 -6.57
CA ARG A 146 9.31 -22.03 -5.91
C ARG A 146 10.41 -22.42 -6.88
N SER A 147 11.52 -21.71 -6.84
CA SER A 147 12.74 -22.00 -7.60
C SER A 147 13.97 -21.76 -6.74
N GLU A 148 15.14 -22.11 -7.24
CA GLU A 148 16.41 -21.88 -6.57
C GLU A 148 16.90 -20.42 -6.65
N THR A 149 16.18 -19.56 -7.36
CA THR A 149 16.55 -18.14 -7.49
C THR A 149 16.25 -17.36 -6.20
N ASN A 150 16.90 -16.21 -6.05
CA ASN A 150 16.68 -15.32 -4.92
C ASN A 150 15.57 -14.26 -5.16
N SER A 151 14.88 -14.27 -6.34
CA SER A 151 13.79 -13.36 -6.70
C SER A 151 14.15 -11.88 -6.48
N ASP A 152 15.18 -11.41 -7.15
CA ASP A 152 15.63 -10.03 -7.16
C ASP A 152 14.65 -9.08 -7.88
N ILE A 153 15.00 -7.81 -7.99
CA ILE A 153 14.15 -6.79 -8.65
C ILE A 153 13.99 -7.10 -10.14
N ALA A 154 15.03 -7.54 -10.82
CA ALA A 154 14.97 -7.88 -12.24
C ALA A 154 14.03 -9.07 -12.51
N SER A 155 14.10 -10.12 -11.68
CA SER A 155 13.14 -11.22 -11.71
C SER A 155 11.70 -10.74 -11.52
N GLY A 156 11.48 -9.77 -10.62
CA GLY A 156 10.18 -9.18 -10.41
C GLY A 156 9.64 -8.40 -11.62
N VAL A 157 10.51 -7.78 -12.42
CA VAL A 157 10.13 -7.14 -13.70
C VAL A 157 9.66 -8.19 -14.71
N GLU A 158 10.35 -9.34 -14.82
CA GLU A 158 9.91 -10.45 -15.67
C GLU A 158 8.52 -10.99 -15.23
N ASP A 159 8.31 -11.12 -13.91
CA ASP A 159 7.00 -11.51 -13.35
C ASP A 159 5.90 -10.54 -13.77
N LEU A 160 6.16 -9.22 -13.68
CA LEU A 160 5.22 -8.18 -14.08
C LEU A 160 4.90 -8.23 -15.58
N HIS A 161 5.88 -8.50 -16.45
CA HIS A 161 5.62 -8.71 -17.88
C HIS A 161 4.65 -9.87 -18.12
N ALA A 162 4.85 -11.00 -17.45
CA ALA A 162 3.95 -12.15 -17.56
C ALA A 162 2.53 -11.84 -17.03
N ALA A 163 2.46 -11.16 -15.88
CA ALA A 163 1.18 -10.81 -15.25
C ALA A 163 0.37 -9.81 -16.10
N VAL A 164 1.01 -8.74 -16.59
CA VAL A 164 0.34 -7.71 -17.41
C VAL A 164 -0.26 -8.29 -18.69
N ALA A 165 0.36 -9.31 -19.28
CA ALA A 165 -0.21 -10.00 -20.45
C ALA A 165 -1.56 -10.68 -20.11
N ILE A 166 -1.67 -11.29 -18.93
CA ILE A 166 -2.93 -11.88 -18.45
C ILE A 166 -3.97 -10.79 -18.19
N VAL A 167 -3.58 -9.73 -17.47
CA VAL A 167 -4.48 -8.60 -17.16
C VAL A 167 -5.02 -7.97 -18.45
N ALA A 168 -4.16 -7.72 -19.44
CA ALA A 168 -4.57 -7.14 -20.71
C ALA A 168 -5.58 -8.02 -21.47
N ARG A 169 -5.39 -9.34 -21.43
CA ARG A 169 -6.33 -10.30 -22.03
C ARG A 169 -7.69 -10.28 -21.34
N GLU A 170 -7.71 -10.21 -20.01
CA GLU A 170 -8.93 -10.29 -19.18
C GLU A 170 -9.70 -8.97 -19.11
N THR A 171 -9.04 -7.83 -19.32
CA THR A 171 -9.64 -6.50 -19.15
C THR A 171 -9.71 -5.68 -20.44
N ALA A 172 -9.05 -6.13 -21.50
CA ALA A 172 -8.80 -5.35 -22.73
C ALA A 172 -8.05 -4.02 -22.47
N GLN A 173 -7.41 -3.87 -21.31
CA GLN A 173 -6.63 -2.69 -20.95
C GLN A 173 -5.14 -2.97 -21.19
N SER A 174 -4.52 -2.19 -22.08
CA SER A 174 -3.08 -2.30 -22.37
C SER A 174 -2.21 -1.43 -21.49
N ARG A 175 -2.80 -0.44 -20.82
CA ARG A 175 -2.11 0.52 -19.95
C ARG A 175 -2.76 0.51 -18.57
N LEU A 176 -1.99 0.19 -17.54
CA LEU A 176 -2.43 -0.04 -16.16
C LEU A 176 -1.85 1.01 -15.24
N HIS A 177 -2.54 1.31 -14.14
CA HIS A 177 -1.96 2.02 -13.01
C HIS A 177 -1.24 1.02 -12.09
N PHE A 178 -0.12 1.43 -11.52
CA PHE A 178 0.66 0.61 -10.60
C PHE A 178 0.80 1.29 -9.24
N LEU A 179 0.71 0.49 -8.19
CA LEU A 179 1.12 0.86 -6.85
C LEU A 179 2.11 -0.20 -6.35
N GLY A 180 3.35 0.19 -6.15
CA GLY A 180 4.36 -0.65 -5.52
C GLY A 180 4.65 -0.21 -4.10
N GLU A 181 4.84 -1.17 -3.18
CA GLU A 181 5.18 -0.90 -1.80
C GLU A 181 6.59 -1.42 -1.47
N SER A 182 7.45 -0.56 -0.88
CA SER A 182 8.81 -0.94 -0.48
C SER A 182 9.64 -1.43 -1.68
N SER A 183 10.21 -2.64 -1.67
CA SER A 183 10.86 -3.22 -2.85
C SER A 183 9.89 -3.50 -4.01
N GLY A 184 8.58 -3.56 -3.75
CA GLY A 184 7.56 -3.55 -4.80
C GLY A 184 7.53 -2.23 -5.57
N ALA A 185 7.85 -1.11 -4.92
CA ALA A 185 8.02 0.17 -5.59
C ALA A 185 9.26 0.17 -6.51
N LEU A 186 10.34 -0.50 -6.12
CA LEU A 186 11.50 -0.71 -7.01
C LEU A 186 11.14 -1.57 -8.22
N ARG A 187 10.39 -2.68 -8.02
CA ARG A 187 9.89 -3.53 -9.11
C ARG A 187 8.99 -2.75 -10.08
N ALA A 188 8.02 -2.00 -9.54
CA ALA A 188 7.10 -1.20 -10.34
C ALA A 188 7.84 -0.06 -11.08
N GLY A 189 8.79 0.60 -10.44
CA GLY A 189 9.64 1.62 -11.08
C GLY A 189 10.54 1.06 -12.17
N ALA A 190 11.19 -0.09 -11.92
CA ALA A 190 12.00 -0.78 -12.92
C ALA A 190 11.13 -1.30 -14.10
N PHE A 191 9.93 -1.78 -13.83
CA PHE A 191 8.98 -2.15 -14.88
C PHE A 191 8.54 -0.94 -15.71
N ALA A 192 8.30 0.22 -15.07
CA ALA A 192 7.95 1.46 -15.78
C ALA A 192 9.06 1.95 -16.71
N MET A 193 10.32 1.67 -16.40
CA MET A 193 11.44 1.92 -17.33
C MET A 193 11.47 0.92 -18.49
N ALA A 194 11.16 -0.35 -18.21
CA ALA A 194 11.25 -1.43 -19.21
C ALA A 194 10.05 -1.44 -20.17
N ALA A 195 8.87 -1.01 -19.74
CA ALA A 195 7.62 -1.03 -20.51
C ALA A 195 6.79 0.24 -20.25
N PRO A 196 7.29 1.44 -20.57
CA PRO A 196 6.62 2.71 -20.25
C PRO A 196 5.23 2.84 -20.89
N GLU A 197 5.01 2.19 -22.04
CA GLU A 197 3.71 2.17 -22.72
C GLU A 197 2.63 1.39 -21.95
N ARG A 198 3.03 0.53 -21.02
CA ARG A 198 2.13 -0.26 -20.18
C ARG A 198 1.70 0.46 -18.90
N VAL A 199 2.38 1.56 -18.54
CA VAL A 199 2.18 2.24 -17.26
C VAL A 199 1.40 3.53 -17.41
N GLY A 200 0.21 3.58 -16.80
CA GLY A 200 -0.63 4.78 -16.74
C GLY A 200 -0.09 5.77 -15.72
N ARG A 201 -0.44 5.56 -14.44
CA ARG A 201 0.08 6.29 -13.28
C ARG A 201 0.83 5.34 -12.38
N LEU A 202 1.89 5.83 -11.75
CA LEU A 202 2.79 5.04 -10.91
C LEU A 202 2.82 5.61 -9.50
N VAL A 203 2.43 4.81 -8.51
CA VAL A 203 2.56 5.12 -7.09
C VAL A 203 3.74 4.35 -6.52
N LEU A 204 4.74 5.06 -6.02
CA LEU A 204 5.92 4.53 -5.35
C LEU A 204 5.77 4.77 -3.84
N SER A 205 5.21 3.77 -3.14
CA SER A 205 4.95 3.81 -1.71
C SER A 205 6.12 3.24 -0.93
N ALA A 206 6.57 3.93 0.13
CA ALA A 206 7.71 3.52 0.95
C ALA A 206 8.93 3.14 0.10
N PHE A 207 9.20 3.94 -0.92
CA PHE A 207 10.25 3.76 -1.93
C PHE A 207 11.62 4.18 -1.38
N THR A 208 12.69 3.63 -1.92
CA THR A 208 14.05 4.11 -1.75
C THR A 208 14.73 4.19 -3.11
N TRP A 209 15.56 5.21 -3.32
CA TRP A 209 16.28 5.39 -4.59
C TRP A 209 17.71 4.90 -4.53
N THR A 210 18.60 5.68 -3.88
CA THR A 210 20.02 5.32 -3.71
C THR A 210 20.28 4.62 -2.38
N GLY A 211 19.33 4.72 -1.44
CA GLY A 211 19.48 4.22 -0.07
C GLY A 211 20.32 5.12 0.84
N ARG A 212 20.79 6.27 0.34
CA ARG A 212 21.59 7.21 1.13
C ARG A 212 20.79 7.73 2.33
N GLY A 213 21.40 7.65 3.52
CA GLY A 213 20.78 8.11 4.75
C GLY A 213 19.67 7.21 5.29
N SER A 214 19.48 6.00 4.75
CA SER A 214 18.49 5.03 5.24
C SER A 214 19.02 4.27 6.45
N PRO A 215 18.45 4.43 7.65
CA PRO A 215 18.82 3.61 8.81
C PRO A 215 18.47 2.14 8.63
N THR A 216 17.34 1.84 7.95
CA THR A 216 16.92 0.46 7.68
C THR A 216 17.90 -0.26 6.76
N LEU A 217 18.37 0.39 5.69
CA LEU A 217 19.33 -0.24 4.77
C LEU A 217 20.74 -0.34 5.38
N ALA A 218 21.17 0.63 6.17
CA ALA A 218 22.39 0.54 6.94
C ALA A 218 22.40 -0.70 7.85
N LYS A 219 21.30 -0.95 8.58
CA LYS A 219 21.15 -2.14 9.41
C LYS A 219 21.12 -3.44 8.59
N ARG A 220 20.44 -3.44 7.45
CA ARG A 220 20.41 -4.62 6.55
C ARG A 220 21.77 -4.96 5.95
N ALA A 221 22.62 -3.95 5.70
CA ALA A 221 23.95 -4.14 5.14
C ALA A 221 24.86 -4.99 6.04
N GLU A 222 24.61 -5.06 7.35
CA GLU A 222 25.31 -5.97 8.27
C GLU A 222 25.17 -7.45 7.87
N ALA A 223 24.07 -7.80 7.17
CA ALA A 223 23.80 -9.15 6.68
C ALA A 223 24.13 -9.35 5.18
N LEU A 224 24.86 -8.43 4.54
CA LEU A 224 25.14 -8.47 3.09
C LEU A 224 25.85 -9.77 2.66
N ALA A 225 26.82 -10.26 3.44
CA ALA A 225 27.50 -11.51 3.16
C ALA A 225 26.54 -12.71 3.12
N PHE A 226 25.56 -12.72 4.04
CA PHE A 226 24.51 -13.75 4.06
C PHE A 226 23.63 -13.65 2.80
N PHE A 227 23.17 -12.45 2.41
CA PHE A 227 22.32 -12.28 1.22
C PHE A 227 23.02 -12.68 -0.09
N ARG A 228 24.35 -12.54 -0.14
CA ARG A 228 25.15 -13.02 -1.29
C ARG A 228 25.30 -14.54 -1.33
N ALA A 229 25.34 -15.18 -0.17
CA ALA A 229 25.58 -16.61 -0.06
C ALA A 229 24.30 -17.46 -0.12
N HIS A 230 23.12 -16.90 0.14
CA HIS A 230 21.89 -17.65 0.28
C HIS A 230 20.77 -17.02 -0.53
N SER A 231 20.03 -17.84 -1.29
CA SER A 231 18.84 -17.41 -2.03
C SER A 231 17.61 -17.16 -1.15
N ARG A 232 17.61 -17.65 0.09
CA ARG A 232 16.52 -17.54 1.05
C ARG A 232 17.02 -17.18 2.45
N ARG A 233 16.16 -16.52 3.23
CA ARG A 233 16.38 -16.21 4.65
C ARG A 233 15.20 -16.68 5.50
N PRO A 234 15.41 -16.95 6.78
CA PRO A 234 14.32 -17.21 7.73
C PRO A 234 13.34 -16.04 7.84
N ARG A 235 12.08 -16.38 8.08
CA ARG A 235 10.98 -15.47 8.39
C ARG A 235 10.12 -16.12 9.48
N ASP A 236 9.88 -15.38 10.53
CA ASP A 236 9.03 -15.76 11.65
C ASP A 236 8.08 -14.61 12.03
N ARG A 237 7.25 -14.86 13.03
CA ARG A 237 6.29 -13.87 13.53
C ARG A 237 6.98 -12.61 14.07
N ASP A 238 8.11 -12.75 14.74
CA ASP A 238 8.82 -11.62 15.32
C ASP A 238 9.44 -10.73 14.25
N MET A 239 9.95 -11.33 13.17
CA MET A 239 10.37 -10.55 11.99
C MET A 239 9.21 -9.79 11.36
N ILE A 240 8.02 -10.39 11.27
CA ILE A 240 6.82 -9.70 10.75
C ILE A 240 6.42 -8.55 11.68
N ARG A 241 6.36 -8.76 13.00
CA ARG A 241 6.12 -7.70 14.00
C ARG A 241 7.10 -6.55 13.87
N SER A 242 8.37 -6.85 13.62
CA SER A 242 9.43 -5.85 13.48
C SER A 242 9.21 -4.87 12.34
N ILE A 243 8.44 -5.24 11.30
CA ILE A 243 8.09 -4.33 10.18
C ILE A 243 7.29 -3.13 10.69
N PHE A 244 6.46 -3.33 11.72
CA PHE A 244 5.55 -2.33 12.28
C PHE A 244 6.14 -1.53 13.45
N THR A 245 7.27 -1.98 13.99
CA THR A 245 7.84 -1.39 15.21
C THR A 245 9.23 -0.79 15.05
N ARG A 246 10.00 -1.24 14.04
CA ARG A 246 11.42 -0.87 13.87
C ARG A 246 11.64 0.63 13.66
N ASP A 247 10.73 1.30 12.92
CA ASP A 247 10.88 2.71 12.57
C ASP A 247 10.18 3.61 13.63
N LYS A 248 8.94 3.26 13.98
CA LYS A 248 8.15 3.94 15.02
C LYS A 248 7.09 2.99 15.56
N PRO A 249 7.17 2.53 16.80
CA PRO A 249 6.12 1.77 17.45
C PRO A 249 4.82 2.59 17.59
N GLY A 250 3.66 1.89 17.53
CA GLY A 250 2.34 2.50 17.74
C GLY A 250 1.73 3.17 16.49
N THR A 251 2.33 2.98 15.30
CA THR A 251 1.79 3.49 14.03
C THR A 251 0.79 2.54 13.36
N SER A 252 0.62 1.33 13.88
CA SER A 252 -0.35 0.33 13.42
C SER A 252 -1.06 -0.28 14.62
N ASP A 253 -2.29 -0.74 14.40
CA ASP A 253 -3.04 -1.51 15.40
C ASP A 253 -2.27 -2.79 15.74
N PRO A 254 -2.11 -3.16 17.03
CA PRO A 254 -1.40 -4.36 17.45
C PRO A 254 -1.95 -5.67 16.87
N ALA A 255 -3.22 -5.73 16.48
CA ALA A 255 -3.82 -6.90 15.84
C ALA A 255 -3.33 -7.10 14.39
N VAL A 256 -2.87 -6.04 13.73
CA VAL A 256 -2.46 -6.09 12.31
C VAL A 256 -1.24 -6.98 12.08
N PRO A 257 -0.10 -6.82 12.78
CA PRO A 257 1.05 -7.71 12.58
C PRO A 257 0.74 -9.17 12.92
N GLU A 258 -0.18 -9.44 13.86
CA GLU A 258 -0.61 -10.81 14.18
C GLU A 258 -1.44 -11.41 13.04
N ALA A 259 -2.46 -10.71 12.57
CA ALA A 259 -3.27 -11.15 11.43
C ALA A 259 -2.42 -11.33 10.16
N LEU A 260 -1.45 -10.43 9.94
CA LEU A 260 -0.51 -10.53 8.83
C LEU A 260 0.39 -11.76 8.95
N ALA A 261 0.89 -12.05 10.15
CA ALA A 261 1.71 -13.23 10.40
C ALA A 261 0.91 -14.53 10.20
N ASP A 262 -0.34 -14.58 10.68
CA ASP A 262 -1.23 -15.72 10.46
C ASP A 262 -1.50 -15.95 8.96
N ALA A 263 -1.75 -14.88 8.20
CA ALA A 263 -2.01 -14.96 6.78
C ALA A 263 -0.76 -15.32 5.95
N GLU A 264 0.42 -14.93 6.39
CA GLU A 264 1.66 -15.09 5.61
C GLU A 264 2.41 -16.39 5.93
N LEU A 265 2.46 -16.82 7.20
CA LEU A 265 3.26 -17.98 7.61
C LEU A 265 2.70 -19.31 7.10
N VAL A 266 1.47 -19.36 6.60
CA VAL A 266 0.92 -20.52 5.89
C VAL A 266 1.71 -20.85 4.61
N TYR A 267 2.45 -19.90 4.05
CA TYR A 267 3.28 -20.06 2.87
C TYR A 267 4.73 -20.48 3.18
N GLY A 268 5.04 -20.71 4.45
CA GLY A 268 6.34 -21.15 4.94
C GLY A 268 7.11 -20.09 5.73
N ASP A 269 8.22 -20.53 6.28
CA ASP A 269 9.07 -19.83 7.23
C ASP A 269 10.32 -19.19 6.60
N THR A 270 10.39 -19.13 5.29
CA THR A 270 11.50 -18.50 4.55
C THR A 270 11.02 -17.60 3.43
N ILE A 271 11.82 -16.58 3.12
CA ILE A 271 11.60 -15.65 2.00
C ILE A 271 12.85 -15.48 1.15
N PRO A 272 12.71 -15.09 -0.13
CA PRO A 272 13.85 -14.81 -1.01
C PRO A 272 14.73 -13.66 -0.49
N THR A 273 16.01 -13.69 -0.82
CA THR A 273 16.98 -12.66 -0.41
C THR A 273 17.27 -11.63 -1.49
N GLY A 274 16.84 -11.83 -2.73
CA GLY A 274 17.27 -11.01 -3.87
C GLY A 274 16.96 -9.52 -3.70
N THR A 275 15.74 -9.18 -3.25
CA THR A 275 15.39 -7.78 -3.00
C THR A 275 16.15 -7.16 -1.83
N TYR A 276 16.55 -7.96 -0.83
CA TYR A 276 17.42 -7.50 0.26
C TYR A 276 18.84 -7.23 -0.25
N LEU A 277 19.37 -8.13 -1.09
CA LEU A 277 20.66 -7.95 -1.74
C LEU A 277 20.66 -6.69 -2.61
N ASP A 278 19.65 -6.52 -3.46
CA ASP A 278 19.50 -5.36 -4.34
C ASP A 278 19.48 -4.05 -3.57
N MET A 279 18.65 -3.98 -2.52
CA MET A 279 18.51 -2.76 -1.71
C MET A 279 19.76 -2.46 -0.85
N THR A 280 20.64 -3.42 -0.63
CA THR A 280 21.85 -3.21 0.18
C THR A 280 23.14 -3.06 -0.64
N ALA A 281 23.14 -3.51 -1.90
CA ALA A 281 24.37 -3.55 -2.71
C ALA A 281 24.23 -2.95 -4.12
N ASN A 282 23.03 -2.88 -4.68
CA ASN A 282 22.85 -2.63 -6.12
C ASN A 282 22.06 -1.32 -6.44
N LEU A 283 21.65 -0.54 -5.43
CA LEU A 283 20.96 0.74 -5.66
C LEU A 283 21.92 1.77 -6.32
N PRO A 284 21.39 2.66 -7.18
CA PRO A 284 20.00 2.78 -7.61
C PRO A 284 19.61 1.80 -8.72
N LEU A 285 18.37 1.28 -8.67
CA LEU A 285 17.80 0.37 -9.68
C LEU A 285 16.76 1.06 -10.59
N VAL A 286 16.31 2.23 -10.20
CA VAL A 286 15.36 3.03 -10.97
C VAL A 286 16.05 4.34 -11.37
N ASP A 287 16.18 4.54 -12.67
CA ASP A 287 16.64 5.79 -13.27
C ASP A 287 15.43 6.71 -13.47
N PRO A 288 15.31 7.82 -12.72
CA PRO A 288 14.16 8.71 -12.81
C PRO A 288 13.94 9.26 -14.23
N HIS A 289 14.99 9.50 -15.00
CA HIS A 289 14.91 10.02 -16.37
C HIS A 289 14.20 9.08 -17.36
N LYS A 290 14.13 7.78 -17.02
CA LYS A 290 13.44 6.75 -17.83
C LYS A 290 12.01 6.49 -17.39
N VAL A 291 11.55 7.10 -16.30
CA VAL A 291 10.18 6.97 -15.81
C VAL A 291 9.34 8.08 -16.42
N SER A 292 8.71 7.81 -17.56
CA SER A 292 7.91 8.80 -18.31
C SER A 292 6.47 8.96 -17.83
N SER A 293 5.95 8.04 -17.05
CA SER A 293 4.59 8.10 -16.49
C SER A 293 4.45 9.16 -15.40
N PRO A 294 3.22 9.66 -15.13
CA PRO A 294 2.95 10.41 -13.89
C PRO A 294 3.32 9.60 -12.66
N VAL A 295 3.95 10.23 -11.66
CA VAL A 295 4.46 9.57 -10.45
C VAL A 295 3.93 10.24 -9.19
N LEU A 296 3.44 9.44 -8.24
CA LEU A 296 3.28 9.80 -6.84
C LEU A 296 4.35 9.09 -6.00
N LEU A 297 5.23 9.87 -5.36
CA LEU A 297 6.01 9.39 -4.23
C LEU A 297 5.19 9.58 -2.95
N ILE A 298 5.00 8.51 -2.17
CA ILE A 298 4.29 8.59 -0.89
C ILE A 298 5.05 7.81 0.18
N ARG A 299 5.31 8.46 1.32
CA ARG A 299 6.04 7.87 2.44
C ARG A 299 5.39 8.21 3.77
N GLY A 300 5.65 7.40 4.79
CA GLY A 300 5.38 7.76 6.18
C GLY A 300 6.43 8.73 6.72
N GLU A 301 6.03 9.61 7.63
CA GLU A 301 6.93 10.55 8.32
C GLU A 301 8.12 9.81 8.95
N HIS A 302 7.85 8.66 9.57
CA HIS A 302 8.81 7.87 10.33
C HIS A 302 9.43 6.70 9.53
N ASP A 303 9.16 6.60 8.21
CA ASP A 303 9.69 5.51 7.40
C ASP A 303 11.22 5.58 7.27
N GLY A 304 11.90 4.58 7.81
CA GLY A 304 13.36 4.49 7.81
C GLY A 304 13.98 3.88 6.55
N ILE A 305 13.17 3.51 5.51
CA ILE A 305 13.70 2.87 4.30
C ILE A 305 14.47 3.84 3.40
N ALA A 306 14.16 5.13 3.47
CA ALA A 306 14.82 6.18 2.72
C ALA A 306 14.89 7.48 3.53
N SER A 307 15.91 8.29 3.33
CA SER A 307 15.91 9.66 3.80
C SER A 307 14.98 10.52 2.94
N LEU A 308 14.54 11.66 3.49
CA LEU A 308 13.75 12.62 2.73
C LEU A 308 14.55 13.18 1.55
N ASP A 309 15.84 13.46 1.77
CA ASP A 309 16.73 14.02 0.73
C ASP A 309 16.90 13.07 -0.44
N ASP A 310 17.07 11.76 -0.19
CA ASP A 310 17.15 10.73 -1.24
C ASP A 310 15.92 10.74 -2.15
N LEU A 311 14.73 10.87 -1.55
CA LEU A 311 13.48 10.90 -2.30
C LEU A 311 13.22 12.24 -2.99
N LEU A 312 13.61 13.37 -2.40
CA LEU A 312 13.50 14.68 -3.02
C LEU A 312 14.43 14.82 -4.23
N GLU A 313 15.63 14.24 -4.18
CA GLU A 313 16.52 14.18 -5.32
C GLU A 313 15.89 13.35 -6.45
N PHE A 314 15.38 12.14 -6.18
CA PHE A 314 14.64 11.36 -7.17
C PHE A 314 13.48 12.13 -7.78
N TYR A 315 12.68 12.80 -6.94
CA TYR A 315 11.52 13.58 -7.37
C TYR A 315 11.90 14.73 -8.34
N LYS A 316 13.01 15.41 -8.11
CA LYS A 316 13.48 16.50 -8.95
C LYS A 316 13.84 16.03 -10.36
N GLU A 317 14.40 14.83 -10.47
CA GLU A 317 14.90 14.24 -11.71
C GLU A 317 13.80 13.59 -12.56
N LEU A 318 12.56 13.43 -12.05
CA LEU A 318 11.44 12.88 -12.82
C LEU A 318 11.08 13.81 -13.98
N PRO A 319 11.01 13.32 -15.25
CA PRO A 319 10.78 14.17 -16.42
C PRO A 319 9.32 14.59 -16.56
N ASN A 320 8.36 13.78 -16.08
CA ASN A 320 6.95 14.07 -16.21
C ASN A 320 6.53 15.18 -15.23
N PRO A 321 5.93 16.30 -15.70
CA PRO A 321 5.49 17.39 -14.84
C PRO A 321 4.30 17.01 -13.94
N ASP A 322 3.53 15.94 -14.26
CA ASP A 322 2.48 15.39 -13.41
C ASP A 322 3.10 14.44 -12.37
N ARG A 323 3.88 15.04 -11.46
CA ARG A 323 4.57 14.36 -10.36
C ARG A 323 4.16 14.95 -9.02
N GLN A 324 4.00 14.09 -8.02
CA GLN A 324 3.57 14.48 -6.68
C GLN A 324 4.46 13.82 -5.63
N PHE A 325 4.60 14.47 -4.48
CA PHE A 325 5.27 13.93 -3.31
C PHE A 325 4.41 14.17 -2.07
N SER A 326 4.10 13.10 -1.34
CA SER A 326 3.29 13.16 -0.12
C SER A 326 4.01 12.49 1.04
N ILE A 327 3.91 13.12 2.21
CA ILE A 327 4.38 12.56 3.49
C ILE A 327 3.16 12.43 4.38
N LEU A 328 2.87 11.21 4.85
CA LEU A 328 1.81 10.96 5.81
C LEU A 328 2.35 11.11 7.22
N SER A 329 1.86 12.13 7.92
CA SER A 329 2.26 12.41 9.30
C SER A 329 1.82 11.28 10.22
N GLY A 330 2.65 10.93 11.20
CA GLY A 330 2.40 9.87 12.15
C GLY A 330 2.60 8.44 11.62
N ALA A 331 2.68 8.23 10.30
CA ALA A 331 2.84 6.91 9.70
C ALA A 331 4.32 6.48 9.62
N ALA A 332 4.54 5.16 9.63
CA ALA A 332 5.84 4.54 9.40
C ALA A 332 5.86 3.77 8.05
N HIS A 333 6.64 2.69 7.95
CA HIS A 333 6.87 1.96 6.69
C HIS A 333 5.61 1.32 6.08
N ALA A 334 4.75 0.71 6.90
CA ALA A 334 3.56 -0.03 6.45
C ALA A 334 2.34 0.88 6.29
N LEU A 335 2.36 1.81 5.33
CA LEU A 335 1.34 2.85 5.16
C LEU A 335 -0.08 2.30 4.97
N ALA A 336 -0.24 1.33 4.09
CA ALA A 336 -1.55 0.72 3.78
C ALA A 336 -2.16 -0.05 4.97
N LEU A 337 -1.34 -0.40 5.97
CA LEU A 337 -1.72 -1.15 7.17
C LEU A 337 -1.56 -0.32 8.46
N SER A 338 -1.36 1.00 8.34
CA SER A 338 -1.22 1.92 9.47
C SER A 338 -2.58 2.30 10.09
N LEU A 339 -2.53 2.98 11.21
CA LEU A 339 -3.72 3.64 11.80
C LEU A 339 -4.29 4.70 10.86
N ASP A 340 -3.41 5.38 10.11
CA ASP A 340 -3.76 6.44 9.16
C ASP A 340 -3.97 5.94 7.72
N ARG A 341 -4.23 4.65 7.53
CA ARG A 341 -4.41 4.02 6.21
C ARG A 341 -5.48 4.69 5.34
N GLU A 342 -6.51 5.30 5.93
CA GLU A 342 -7.55 6.00 5.17
C GLU A 342 -7.01 7.27 4.51
N GLN A 343 -6.07 7.97 5.13
CA GLN A 343 -5.36 9.09 4.50
C GLN A 343 -4.51 8.59 3.31
N PHE A 344 -3.83 7.45 3.48
CA PHE A 344 -3.11 6.80 2.39
C PHE A 344 -4.04 6.47 1.21
N TRP A 345 -5.21 5.85 1.46
CA TRP A 345 -6.18 5.55 0.41
C TRP A 345 -6.65 6.81 -0.31
N HIS A 346 -6.95 7.87 0.44
CA HIS A 346 -7.41 9.14 -0.10
C HIS A 346 -6.37 9.77 -1.05
N VAL A 347 -5.12 9.88 -0.60
CA VAL A 347 -4.04 10.46 -1.40
C VAL A 347 -3.78 9.66 -2.67
N VAL A 348 -3.72 8.33 -2.56
CA VAL A 348 -3.51 7.45 -3.72
C VAL A 348 -4.70 7.54 -4.68
N HIS A 349 -5.94 7.49 -4.19
CA HIS A 349 -7.13 7.61 -5.04
C HIS A 349 -7.18 8.94 -5.77
N ALA A 350 -6.95 10.05 -5.07
CA ALA A 350 -6.91 11.39 -5.66
C ALA A 350 -5.88 11.50 -6.78
N PHE A 351 -4.68 10.92 -6.60
CA PHE A 351 -3.66 10.88 -7.64
C PHE A 351 -4.07 10.01 -8.84
N LEU A 352 -4.60 8.81 -8.60
CA LEU A 352 -4.99 7.88 -9.68
C LEU A 352 -6.15 8.40 -10.53
N THR A 353 -7.04 9.21 -9.95
CA THR A 353 -8.22 9.78 -10.61
C THR A 353 -8.02 11.23 -11.07
N MET A 354 -6.82 11.77 -10.89
CA MET A 354 -6.53 13.15 -11.28
C MET A 354 -6.72 13.35 -12.79
N PRO A 355 -7.46 14.38 -13.24
CA PRO A 355 -7.59 14.70 -14.65
C PRO A 355 -6.22 14.90 -15.31
N SER A 356 -6.11 14.50 -16.57
CA SER A 356 -4.92 14.82 -17.37
C SER A 356 -4.75 16.34 -17.47
N ARG A 357 -3.51 16.82 -17.53
CA ARG A 357 -3.24 18.24 -17.75
C ARG A 357 -3.78 18.66 -19.11
N ALA A 358 -4.38 19.85 -19.19
CA ALA A 358 -4.82 20.39 -20.47
C ALA A 358 -3.60 20.62 -21.37
N GLY A 359 -3.60 20.02 -22.57
CA GLY A 359 -2.56 20.22 -23.57
C GLY A 359 -1.38 19.23 -23.52
N THR A 360 -1.51 18.09 -22.81
CA THR A 360 -0.53 16.98 -22.88
C THR A 360 -1.09 15.78 -23.62
#